data_cba5e637ed19a6e1c8676bd4165b3ed6
#
_entry.id   cba5e637ed19a6e1c8676bd4165b3ed6
#
_cell.length_a   1.000
_cell.length_b   1.000
_cell.length_c   1.000
_cell.angle_alpha   90.00
_cell.angle_beta   90.00
_cell.angle_gamma   90.00
#
_symmetry.space_group_name_H-M   'P 1'
#
loop_
_entity.id
_entity.type
_entity.pdbx_description
1 polymer ?
#
loop_
_entity_poly.entity_id
_entity_poly.type
_entity_poly.pdbx_seq_one_letter_code
_entity_poly.pdbx_strand_id
1 'polypeptide(L)'
;LRIRGERLKGGKLEIPGNVSSQYISALLMVGPMMSDGLRLTLVGDIVSRPYIDLTLCTMRDYGASVEWTSIDTIEVKPVPYKSRPYIIENDWSAASYWYQMMALFSNDNCHVQLNGLMDGSRQGDSQVKYMFSMLGVKTAFDTKEQLVPTIVNLSSHDRTIHRMDFDFTHQPDLAQTLIATCLACGLHFHFRGLASLKIKETDRIMAMKREMKRLGYIIHDYNDCELRWDGERCLPEEDAVIRTYDDHRMAMSIAPMSIVHGPLIIDSPEVVSKSYPHYWHDLASAGFDISQV
;
A
#
# COMPACT_ATOMS: atom_id res chain seq x y z
N LEU A 1 9.42 20.47 23.52
CA LEU A 1 9.88 19.09 23.69
C LEU A 1 11.39 19.10 23.93
N ARG A 2 11.88 18.43 24.98
CA ARG A 2 13.31 18.25 25.26
C ARG A 2 13.64 16.76 25.23
N ILE A 3 14.50 16.35 24.29
CA ILE A 3 14.92 14.95 24.12
C ILE A 3 16.39 14.86 24.51
N ARG A 4 16.73 13.90 25.36
CA ARG A 4 18.12 13.55 25.69
C ARG A 4 18.48 12.27 24.99
N GLY A 5 19.53 12.31 24.16
CA GLY A 5 20.08 11.11 23.53
C GLY A 5 20.92 10.31 24.50
N GLU A 6 20.81 8.98 24.45
CA GLU A 6 21.64 8.04 25.20
C GLU A 6 22.20 6.96 24.29
N ARG A 7 23.33 6.37 24.67
CA ARG A 7 23.86 5.17 23.98
C ARG A 7 23.06 3.95 24.41
N LEU A 8 22.41 3.31 23.44
CA LEU A 8 21.64 2.10 23.69
C LEU A 8 22.60 0.90 23.80
N LYS A 9 22.40 0.08 24.85
CA LYS A 9 23.15 -1.15 25.02
C LYS A 9 22.72 -2.23 24.03
N GLY A 10 21.41 -2.36 23.81
CA GLY A 10 20.85 -3.44 23.02
C GLY A 10 20.66 -4.73 23.82
N GLY A 11 20.72 -5.87 23.14
CA GLY A 11 20.50 -7.19 23.72
C GLY A 11 19.16 -7.81 23.23
N LYS A 12 18.50 -8.57 24.12
CA LYS A 12 17.25 -9.27 23.77
C LYS A 12 16.04 -8.38 24.03
N LEU A 13 15.11 -8.34 23.08
CA LEU A 13 13.85 -7.61 23.16
C LEU A 13 12.73 -8.46 22.56
N GLU A 14 11.57 -8.44 23.18
CA GLU A 14 10.35 -9.06 22.68
C GLU A 14 9.28 -7.98 22.47
N ILE A 15 8.62 -8.01 21.32
CA ILE A 15 7.50 -7.11 21.00
C ILE A 15 6.41 -7.88 20.26
N PRO A 16 5.15 -7.45 20.31
CA PRO A 16 4.09 -8.07 19.52
C PRO A 16 4.39 -7.94 18.00
N GLY A 17 4.20 -9.03 17.25
CA GLY A 17 4.42 -9.07 15.80
C GLY A 17 3.35 -8.32 14.98
N ASN A 18 2.21 -8.02 15.59
CA ASN A 18 1.10 -7.31 14.98
C ASN A 18 1.14 -5.79 15.15
N VAL A 19 2.20 -5.24 15.76
CA VAL A 19 2.43 -3.79 15.75
C VAL A 19 2.82 -3.31 14.34
N SER A 20 2.70 -2.02 14.10
CA SER A 20 3.15 -1.46 12.81
C SER A 20 4.60 -1.86 12.50
N SER A 21 4.83 -2.41 11.30
CA SER A 21 6.18 -2.76 10.82
C SER A 21 7.15 -1.59 10.83
N GLN A 22 6.65 -0.34 10.84
CA GLN A 22 7.49 0.86 10.97
C GLN A 22 8.23 0.92 12.30
N TYR A 23 7.61 0.51 13.42
CA TYR A 23 8.28 0.44 14.72
C TYR A 23 9.32 -0.67 14.76
N ILE A 24 9.00 -1.83 14.18
CA ILE A 24 9.93 -2.96 14.04
C ILE A 24 11.16 -2.50 13.22
N SER A 25 10.93 -1.90 12.07
CA SER A 25 11.98 -1.37 11.18
C SER A 25 12.85 -0.32 11.88
N ALA A 26 12.24 0.61 12.63
CA ALA A 26 12.99 1.63 13.37
C ALA A 26 13.93 1.01 14.42
N LEU A 27 13.46 0.01 15.16
CA LEU A 27 14.31 -0.71 16.15
C LEU A 27 15.44 -1.46 15.46
N LEU A 28 15.15 -2.16 14.36
CA LEU A 28 16.17 -2.89 13.59
C LEU A 28 17.26 -1.97 13.05
N MET A 29 16.87 -0.82 12.45
CA MET A 29 17.81 0.13 11.84
C MET A 29 18.79 0.74 12.84
N VAL A 30 18.43 0.89 14.11
CA VAL A 30 19.36 1.38 15.14
C VAL A 30 20.20 0.26 15.77
N GLY A 31 19.79 -1.01 15.59
CA GLY A 31 20.47 -2.18 16.14
C GLY A 31 21.98 -2.27 15.88
N PRO A 32 22.49 -1.98 14.66
CA PRO A 32 23.92 -2.00 14.36
C PRO A 32 24.75 -1.00 15.18
N MET A 33 24.12 0.03 15.73
CA MET A 33 24.76 1.08 16.54
C MET A 33 24.64 0.82 18.06
N MET A 34 23.94 -0.22 18.47
CA MET A 34 23.87 -0.67 19.86
C MET A 34 25.14 -1.48 20.21
N SER A 35 25.65 -1.35 21.45
CA SER A 35 26.90 -2.00 21.84
C SER A 35 26.84 -3.53 21.80
N ASP A 36 25.70 -4.12 22.15
CA ASP A 36 25.49 -5.58 22.17
C ASP A 36 24.66 -6.06 20.96
N GLY A 37 24.40 -5.16 19.98
CA GLY A 37 23.48 -5.44 18.88
C GLY A 37 22.04 -5.59 19.37
N LEU A 38 21.20 -6.27 18.59
CA LEU A 38 19.79 -6.49 18.95
C LEU A 38 19.36 -7.90 18.53
N ARG A 39 18.73 -8.63 19.46
CA ARG A 39 17.99 -9.85 19.17
C ARG A 39 16.51 -9.57 19.44
N LEU A 40 15.75 -9.40 18.37
CA LEU A 40 14.34 -9.01 18.40
C LEU A 40 13.46 -10.22 18.13
N THR A 41 12.61 -10.60 19.10
CA THR A 41 11.58 -11.65 18.93
C THR A 41 10.22 -10.99 18.75
N LEU A 42 9.52 -11.37 17.68
CA LEU A 42 8.17 -10.91 17.35
C LEU A 42 7.15 -11.94 17.86
N VAL A 43 6.38 -11.56 18.86
CA VAL A 43 5.44 -12.49 19.52
C VAL A 43 4.08 -12.47 18.82
N GLY A 44 3.54 -13.65 18.51
CA GLY A 44 2.24 -13.81 17.85
C GLY A 44 2.31 -13.63 16.33
N ASP A 45 1.22 -13.18 15.74
CA ASP A 45 1.13 -13.01 14.28
C ASP A 45 1.99 -11.83 13.79
N ILE A 46 2.80 -12.10 12.77
CA ILE A 46 3.64 -11.07 12.13
C ILE A 46 2.92 -10.51 10.90
N VAL A 47 2.43 -9.28 11.01
CA VAL A 47 1.79 -8.58 9.91
C VAL A 47 2.80 -7.78 9.10
N SER A 48 2.50 -7.54 7.82
CA SER A 48 3.35 -6.71 6.95
C SER A 48 4.82 -7.16 6.89
N ARG A 49 5.08 -8.46 6.97
CA ARG A 49 6.43 -9.05 6.94
C ARG A 49 7.30 -8.58 5.77
N PRO A 50 6.79 -8.40 4.53
CA PRO A 50 7.58 -7.90 3.41
C PRO A 50 8.26 -6.55 3.68
N TYR A 51 7.67 -5.69 4.50
CA TYR A 51 8.28 -4.39 4.86
C TYR A 51 9.43 -4.55 5.87
N ILE A 52 9.35 -5.56 6.74
CA ILE A 52 10.46 -5.94 7.60
C ILE A 52 11.60 -6.48 6.72
N ASP A 53 11.29 -7.38 5.80
CA ASP A 53 12.27 -7.97 4.87
C ASP A 53 12.94 -6.91 3.98
N LEU A 54 12.17 -5.93 3.48
CA LEU A 54 12.71 -4.75 2.77
C LEU A 54 13.74 -4.01 3.62
N THR A 55 13.42 -3.78 4.91
CA THR A 55 14.33 -3.13 5.85
C THR A 55 15.60 -3.94 6.04
N LEU A 56 15.50 -5.26 6.27
CA LEU A 56 16.65 -6.14 6.44
C LEU A 56 17.54 -6.19 5.18
N CYS A 57 16.92 -6.23 3.99
CA CYS A 57 17.65 -6.16 2.73
C CYS A 57 18.40 -4.85 2.57
N THR A 58 17.75 -3.72 2.85
CA THR A 58 18.38 -2.41 2.77
C THR A 58 19.51 -2.27 3.78
N MET A 59 19.31 -2.73 5.02
CA MET A 59 20.39 -2.75 6.05
C MET A 59 21.60 -3.55 5.59
N ARG A 60 21.40 -4.72 4.98
CA ARG A 60 22.47 -5.56 4.41
C ARG A 60 23.19 -4.86 3.26
N ASP A 61 22.45 -4.17 2.40
CA ASP A 61 23.03 -3.37 1.30
C ASP A 61 23.98 -2.30 1.84
N TYR A 62 23.72 -1.75 3.02
CA TYR A 62 24.60 -0.81 3.73
C TYR A 62 25.61 -1.48 4.67
N GLY A 63 25.79 -2.80 4.56
CA GLY A 63 26.84 -3.55 5.27
C GLY A 63 26.51 -3.99 6.68
N ALA A 64 25.26 -3.82 7.13
CA ALA A 64 24.83 -4.38 8.42
C ALA A 64 24.77 -5.91 8.36
N SER A 65 25.10 -6.57 9.46
CA SER A 65 24.90 -8.01 9.64
C SER A 65 23.58 -8.24 10.35
N VAL A 66 22.57 -8.64 9.56
CA VAL A 66 21.22 -8.85 10.06
C VAL A 66 20.54 -10.03 9.34
N GLU A 67 19.85 -10.87 10.10
CA GLU A 67 19.16 -12.05 9.56
C GLU A 67 18.00 -12.52 10.46
N TRP A 68 17.05 -13.23 9.85
CA TRP A 68 16.12 -14.06 10.59
C TRP A 68 16.87 -15.30 11.11
N THR A 69 16.89 -15.49 12.43
CA THR A 69 17.45 -16.69 13.06
C THR A 69 16.41 -17.76 13.33
N SER A 70 15.14 -17.38 13.34
CA SER A 70 13.97 -18.26 13.37
C SER A 70 12.81 -17.59 12.63
N ILE A 71 11.63 -18.21 12.62
CA ILE A 71 10.42 -17.67 11.94
C ILE A 71 9.98 -16.32 12.53
N ASP A 72 10.31 -16.07 13.78
CA ASP A 72 9.84 -14.94 14.61
C ASP A 72 10.97 -14.10 15.21
N THR A 73 12.24 -14.47 15.03
CA THR A 73 13.37 -13.82 15.69
C THR A 73 14.39 -13.31 14.69
N ILE A 74 14.74 -12.03 14.80
CA ILE A 74 15.74 -11.34 14.00
C ILE A 74 16.95 -11.03 14.87
N GLU A 75 18.15 -11.30 14.37
CA GLU A 75 19.41 -10.93 15.00
C GLU A 75 20.12 -9.83 14.20
N VAL A 76 20.52 -8.78 14.88
CA VAL A 76 21.28 -7.65 14.35
C VAL A 76 22.61 -7.57 15.12
N LYS A 77 23.73 -7.79 14.44
CA LYS A 77 25.07 -7.68 15.06
C LYS A 77 25.51 -6.22 15.14
N PRO A 78 26.34 -5.86 16.11
CA PRO A 78 26.86 -4.50 16.29
C PRO A 78 27.93 -4.17 15.25
N VAL A 79 27.52 -4.12 13.99
CA VAL A 79 28.39 -3.82 12.84
C VAL A 79 27.90 -2.52 12.20
N PRO A 80 28.66 -1.42 12.30
CA PRO A 80 28.27 -0.12 11.75
C PRO A 80 28.01 -0.17 10.25
N TYR A 81 27.09 0.67 9.79
CA TYR A 81 26.81 0.85 8.37
C TYR A 81 27.99 1.37 7.59
N LYS A 82 28.06 1.01 6.30
CA LYS A 82 29.01 1.51 5.32
C LYS A 82 28.32 2.40 4.32
N SER A 83 28.87 3.59 4.06
CA SER A 83 28.36 4.49 3.02
C SER A 83 28.50 3.86 1.64
N ARG A 84 27.46 4.00 0.81
CA ARG A 84 27.44 3.57 -0.59
C ARG A 84 26.46 4.40 -1.40
N PRO A 85 26.64 4.54 -2.71
CA PRO A 85 25.60 5.02 -3.61
C PRO A 85 24.38 4.10 -3.58
N TYR A 86 23.18 4.67 -3.59
CA TYR A 86 21.94 3.92 -3.62
C TYR A 86 20.91 4.65 -4.47
N ILE A 87 20.20 3.91 -5.31
CA ILE A 87 19.10 4.44 -6.11
C ILE A 87 17.81 4.00 -5.44
N ILE A 88 17.00 4.98 -5.03
CA ILE A 88 15.71 4.72 -4.39
C ILE A 88 14.69 4.37 -5.47
N GLU A 89 14.06 3.23 -5.34
CA GLU A 89 12.92 2.82 -6.15
C GLU A 89 11.69 3.67 -5.80
N ASN A 90 10.88 4.01 -6.81
CA ASN A 90 9.60 4.68 -6.58
C ASN A 90 8.59 3.78 -5.88
N ASP A 91 7.54 4.39 -5.33
CA ASP A 91 6.58 3.75 -4.44
C ASP A 91 5.54 2.92 -5.21
N TRP A 92 5.51 1.60 -4.97
CA TRP A 92 4.52 0.70 -5.53
C TRP A 92 3.12 0.91 -4.97
N SER A 93 2.99 1.43 -3.73
CA SER A 93 1.67 1.82 -3.22
C SER A 93 1.09 2.98 -4.03
N ALA A 94 1.91 3.99 -4.35
CA ALA A 94 1.50 5.10 -5.22
C ALA A 94 1.16 4.61 -6.64
N ALA A 95 1.93 3.66 -7.17
CA ALA A 95 1.64 3.05 -8.47
C ALA A 95 0.26 2.38 -8.50
N SER A 96 -0.23 1.83 -7.38
CA SER A 96 -1.51 1.10 -7.32
C SER A 96 -2.71 1.92 -7.81
N TYR A 97 -2.70 3.24 -7.62
CA TYR A 97 -3.77 4.12 -8.09
C TYR A 97 -3.79 4.25 -9.62
N TRP A 98 -2.64 4.17 -10.27
CA TRP A 98 -2.53 4.14 -11.73
C TRP A 98 -2.97 2.80 -12.30
N TYR A 99 -2.66 1.71 -11.61
CA TYR A 99 -3.23 0.38 -11.92
C TYR A 99 -4.74 0.38 -11.81
N GLN A 100 -5.31 1.01 -10.76
CA GLN A 100 -6.74 1.18 -10.60
C GLN A 100 -7.35 1.91 -11.79
N MET A 101 -6.79 3.05 -12.17
CA MET A 101 -7.27 3.82 -13.32
C MET A 101 -7.27 2.98 -14.59
N MET A 102 -6.17 2.23 -14.85
CA MET A 102 -6.11 1.33 -16.01
C MET A 102 -7.16 0.23 -15.99
N ALA A 103 -7.49 -0.32 -14.81
CA ALA A 103 -8.55 -1.32 -14.67
C ALA A 103 -9.97 -0.75 -14.89
N LEU A 104 -10.15 0.54 -14.61
CA LEU A 104 -11.44 1.24 -14.76
C LEU A 104 -11.65 1.79 -16.18
N PHE A 105 -10.58 2.08 -16.91
CA PHE A 105 -10.65 2.44 -18.31
C PHE A 105 -10.85 1.19 -19.19
N SER A 106 -11.96 1.10 -19.89
CA SER A 106 -12.28 0.00 -20.81
C SER A 106 -11.84 0.27 -22.26
N ASN A 107 -10.85 1.12 -22.47
CA ASN A 107 -10.42 1.50 -23.81
C ASN A 107 -9.03 0.93 -24.13
N ASP A 108 -8.94 0.10 -25.17
CA ASP A 108 -7.69 -0.55 -25.63
C ASP A 108 -6.56 0.40 -26.04
N ASN A 109 -6.87 1.69 -26.20
CA ASN A 109 -5.88 2.73 -26.56
C ASN A 109 -5.31 3.47 -25.36
N CYS A 110 -5.67 3.10 -24.13
CA CYS A 110 -5.15 3.74 -22.94
C CYS A 110 -3.83 3.09 -22.51
N HIS A 111 -2.80 3.91 -22.33
CA HIS A 111 -1.49 3.48 -21.84
C HIS A 111 -1.01 4.42 -20.75
N VAL A 112 -0.44 3.86 -19.68
CA VAL A 112 0.19 4.62 -18.61
C VAL A 112 1.64 4.19 -18.50
N GLN A 113 2.56 5.16 -18.39
CA GLN A 113 3.97 4.93 -18.12
C GLN A 113 4.30 5.40 -16.71
N LEU A 114 4.85 4.50 -15.90
CA LEU A 114 5.32 4.78 -14.56
C LEU A 114 6.83 4.67 -14.52
N ASN A 115 7.51 5.69 -14.01
CA ASN A 115 8.96 5.73 -13.94
C ASN A 115 9.48 5.20 -12.61
N GLY A 116 10.71 4.68 -12.60
CA GLY A 116 11.46 4.43 -11.39
C GLY A 116 11.03 3.22 -10.56
N LEU A 117 10.21 2.33 -11.12
CA LEU A 117 9.83 1.05 -10.51
C LEU A 117 10.78 -0.06 -10.98
N MET A 118 10.91 -1.13 -10.20
CA MET A 118 11.82 -2.24 -10.51
C MET A 118 11.06 -3.55 -10.74
N ASP A 119 11.45 -4.33 -11.73
CA ASP A 119 11.06 -5.74 -11.76
C ASP A 119 11.84 -6.50 -10.67
N GLY A 120 11.20 -7.39 -9.96
CA GLY A 120 11.82 -8.02 -8.77
C GLY A 120 11.95 -7.09 -7.57
N SER A 121 11.13 -6.03 -7.48
CA SER A 121 11.07 -5.11 -6.35
C SER A 121 10.97 -5.83 -5.00
N ARG A 122 11.65 -5.28 -4.02
CA ARG A 122 11.59 -5.73 -2.60
C ARG A 122 10.42 -5.11 -1.84
N GLN A 123 9.70 -4.15 -2.42
CA GLN A 123 8.50 -3.58 -1.81
C GLN A 123 7.36 -4.61 -1.86
N GLY A 124 6.71 -4.86 -0.71
CA GLY A 124 5.58 -5.79 -0.62
C GLY A 124 4.45 -5.44 -1.59
N ASP A 125 4.20 -4.15 -1.77
CA ASP A 125 3.14 -3.63 -2.65
C ASP A 125 3.42 -3.82 -4.14
N SER A 126 4.62 -4.27 -4.55
CA SER A 126 4.88 -4.69 -5.94
C SER A 126 3.99 -5.85 -6.40
N GLN A 127 3.33 -6.54 -5.45
CA GLN A 127 2.29 -7.54 -5.74
C GLN A 127 1.09 -6.95 -6.50
N VAL A 128 0.90 -5.65 -6.49
CA VAL A 128 -0.14 -4.95 -7.26
C VAL A 128 -0.16 -5.38 -8.72
N LYS A 129 1.01 -5.59 -9.35
CA LYS A 129 1.09 -6.04 -10.74
C LYS A 129 0.40 -7.37 -11.00
N TYR A 130 0.45 -8.31 -10.06
CA TYR A 130 -0.20 -9.61 -10.17
C TYR A 130 -1.70 -9.52 -9.86
N MET A 131 -2.08 -8.75 -8.84
CA MET A 131 -3.48 -8.51 -8.50
C MET A 131 -4.22 -7.86 -9.66
N PHE A 132 -3.65 -6.82 -10.24
CA PHE A 132 -4.26 -6.11 -11.35
C PHE A 132 -4.16 -6.84 -12.70
N SER A 133 -3.24 -7.78 -12.86
CA SER A 133 -3.24 -8.67 -14.03
C SER A 133 -4.56 -9.46 -14.12
N MET A 134 -5.10 -9.91 -12.99
CA MET A 134 -6.42 -10.56 -12.95
C MET A 134 -7.57 -9.59 -13.28
N LEU A 135 -7.37 -8.31 -13.01
CA LEU A 135 -8.34 -7.22 -13.24
C LEU A 135 -8.22 -6.58 -14.63
N GLY A 136 -7.39 -7.16 -15.50
CA GLY A 136 -7.26 -6.70 -16.89
C GLY A 136 -6.16 -5.65 -17.11
N VAL A 137 -5.15 -5.57 -16.23
CA VAL A 137 -4.02 -4.66 -16.42
C VAL A 137 -2.73 -5.43 -16.64
N LYS A 138 -2.15 -5.28 -17.82
CA LYS A 138 -0.84 -5.87 -18.16
C LYS A 138 0.28 -4.92 -17.76
N THR A 139 1.32 -5.48 -17.17
CA THR A 139 2.56 -4.77 -16.78
C THR A 139 3.70 -5.20 -17.68
N ALA A 140 4.40 -4.26 -18.29
CA ALA A 140 5.62 -4.52 -19.06
C ALA A 140 6.74 -3.59 -18.59
N PHE A 141 7.92 -4.14 -18.35
CA PHE A 141 9.13 -3.39 -17.98
C PHE A 141 10.00 -3.18 -19.21
N ASP A 142 10.58 -1.99 -19.35
CA ASP A 142 11.44 -1.66 -20.49
C ASP A 142 12.80 -2.36 -20.43
N THR A 143 13.23 -2.80 -19.26
CA THR A 143 14.45 -3.60 -19.10
C THR A 143 14.13 -5.00 -18.55
N LYS A 144 14.96 -5.96 -18.90
CA LYS A 144 14.96 -7.31 -18.30
C LYS A 144 15.88 -7.40 -17.07
N GLU A 145 16.63 -6.34 -16.77
CA GLU A 145 17.47 -6.29 -15.59
C GLU A 145 16.61 -6.12 -14.34
N GLN A 146 16.76 -7.04 -13.41
CA GLN A 146 16.05 -6.97 -12.12
C GLN A 146 16.73 -5.94 -11.21
N LEU A 147 15.94 -5.36 -10.28
CA LEU A 147 16.42 -4.39 -9.28
C LEU A 147 17.06 -3.13 -9.90
N VAL A 148 16.71 -2.79 -11.13
CA VAL A 148 17.10 -1.54 -11.79
C VAL A 148 15.83 -0.72 -12.03
N PRO A 149 15.77 0.54 -11.53
CA PRO A 149 14.63 1.41 -11.78
C PRO A 149 14.45 1.65 -13.29
N THR A 150 13.25 1.40 -13.76
CA THR A 150 12.93 1.48 -15.19
C THR A 150 11.56 2.10 -15.44
N ILE A 151 11.20 2.25 -16.69
CA ILE A 151 9.86 2.59 -17.13
C ILE A 151 9.00 1.33 -17.11
N VAL A 152 7.85 1.43 -16.49
CA VAL A 152 6.81 0.40 -16.48
C VAL A 152 5.65 0.88 -17.33
N ASN A 153 5.29 0.09 -18.33
CA ASN A 153 4.19 0.36 -19.23
C ASN A 153 2.98 -0.46 -18.80
N LEU A 154 1.85 0.22 -18.54
CA LEU A 154 0.57 -0.41 -18.25
C LEU A 154 -0.31 -0.36 -19.49
N SER A 155 -0.98 -1.46 -19.79
CA SER A 155 -1.99 -1.57 -20.85
C SER A 155 -3.16 -2.43 -20.39
N SER A 156 -4.34 -2.21 -20.97
CA SER A 156 -5.54 -2.99 -20.64
C SER A 156 -5.62 -4.29 -21.44
N HIS A 157 -6.30 -5.26 -20.88
CA HIS A 157 -6.74 -6.50 -21.55
C HIS A 157 -8.04 -7.00 -20.90
N ASP A 158 -8.63 -8.04 -21.44
CA ASP A 158 -9.85 -8.62 -20.88
C ASP A 158 -9.62 -9.14 -19.46
N ARG A 159 -10.56 -8.84 -18.57
CA ARG A 159 -10.57 -9.31 -17.20
C ARG A 159 -10.79 -10.83 -17.18
N THR A 160 -10.01 -11.53 -16.38
CA THR A 160 -10.02 -13.01 -16.34
C THR A 160 -10.85 -13.58 -15.19
N ILE A 161 -11.29 -12.74 -14.23
CA ILE A 161 -12.00 -13.18 -13.03
C ILE A 161 -13.34 -12.49 -12.87
N HIS A 162 -14.29 -13.19 -12.20
CA HIS A 162 -15.60 -12.67 -11.81
C HIS A 162 -15.72 -12.42 -10.31
N ARG A 163 -14.75 -12.88 -9.53
CA ARG A 163 -14.66 -12.69 -8.09
C ARG A 163 -13.17 -12.62 -7.69
N MET A 164 -12.85 -11.79 -6.71
CA MET A 164 -11.50 -11.67 -6.16
C MET A 164 -11.51 -12.03 -4.68
N ASP A 165 -10.79 -13.07 -4.31
CA ASP A 165 -10.53 -13.45 -2.92
C ASP A 165 -9.05 -13.26 -2.64
N PHE A 166 -8.72 -12.47 -1.59
CA PHE A 166 -7.33 -12.13 -1.29
C PHE A 166 -7.11 -11.92 0.21
N ASP A 167 -5.88 -12.25 0.68
CA ASP A 167 -5.44 -12.02 2.05
C ASP A 167 -4.40 -10.90 2.08
N PHE A 168 -4.77 -9.78 2.70
CA PHE A 168 -3.97 -8.55 2.78
C PHE A 168 -3.06 -8.47 4.01
N THR A 169 -2.87 -9.56 4.77
CA THR A 169 -2.00 -9.58 5.95
C THR A 169 -0.61 -9.01 5.66
N HIS A 170 -0.11 -9.22 4.44
CA HIS A 170 1.23 -8.79 4.04
C HIS A 170 1.27 -7.50 3.22
N GLN A 171 0.16 -7.10 2.58
CA GLN A 171 0.04 -5.88 1.76
C GLN A 171 -1.21 -5.07 2.13
N PRO A 172 -1.42 -4.73 3.42
CA PRO A 172 -2.66 -4.09 3.87
C PRO A 172 -2.92 -2.75 3.19
N ASP A 173 -1.89 -2.06 2.77
CA ASP A 173 -1.98 -0.74 2.15
C ASP A 173 -2.55 -0.76 0.72
N LEU A 174 -2.62 -1.92 0.05
CA LEU A 174 -3.29 -2.09 -1.24
C LEU A 174 -4.80 -2.34 -1.11
N ALA A 175 -5.30 -2.67 0.08
CA ALA A 175 -6.68 -3.10 0.26
C ALA A 175 -7.69 -2.03 -0.19
N GLN A 176 -7.49 -0.75 0.17
CA GLN A 176 -8.41 0.33 -0.18
C GLN A 176 -8.52 0.51 -1.70
N THR A 177 -7.39 0.48 -2.41
CA THR A 177 -7.34 0.56 -3.87
C THR A 177 -8.10 -0.61 -4.51
N LEU A 178 -7.88 -1.84 -4.01
CA LEU A 178 -8.56 -3.03 -4.54
C LEU A 178 -10.05 -3.04 -4.23
N ILE A 179 -10.48 -2.61 -3.03
CA ILE A 179 -11.89 -2.47 -2.68
C ILE A 179 -12.57 -1.51 -3.66
N ALA A 180 -12.04 -0.30 -3.82
CA ALA A 180 -12.58 0.72 -4.71
C ALA A 180 -12.63 0.22 -6.17
N THR A 181 -11.57 -0.45 -6.63
CA THR A 181 -11.52 -1.02 -7.98
C THR A 181 -12.59 -2.09 -8.18
N CYS A 182 -12.68 -3.06 -7.27
CA CYS A 182 -13.66 -4.16 -7.38
C CYS A 182 -15.11 -3.63 -7.41
N LEU A 183 -15.42 -2.67 -6.53
CA LEU A 183 -16.74 -2.05 -6.50
C LEU A 183 -17.07 -1.32 -7.81
N ALA A 184 -16.16 -0.49 -8.29
CA ALA A 184 -16.36 0.27 -9.53
C ALA A 184 -16.47 -0.66 -10.76
N CYS A 185 -15.71 -1.77 -10.76
CA CYS A 185 -15.81 -2.82 -11.78
C CYS A 185 -17.02 -3.74 -11.66
N GLY A 186 -17.83 -3.65 -10.60
CA GLY A 186 -18.91 -4.61 -10.31
C GLY A 186 -18.41 -6.02 -9.99
N LEU A 187 -17.18 -6.16 -9.50
CA LEU A 187 -16.55 -7.43 -9.21
C LEU A 187 -16.75 -7.82 -7.75
N HIS A 188 -17.35 -8.97 -7.50
CA HIS A 188 -17.51 -9.50 -6.15
C HIS A 188 -16.13 -9.74 -5.50
N PHE A 189 -16.06 -9.58 -4.19
CA PHE A 189 -14.81 -9.85 -3.47
C PHE A 189 -15.02 -10.36 -2.04
N HIS A 190 -13.98 -11.07 -1.52
CA HIS A 190 -13.80 -11.38 -0.11
C HIS A 190 -12.33 -11.14 0.26
N PHE A 191 -12.10 -10.08 1.02
CA PHE A 191 -10.77 -9.66 1.45
C PHE A 191 -10.57 -9.93 2.94
N ARG A 192 -9.46 -10.57 3.28
CA ARG A 192 -9.09 -10.98 4.64
C ARG A 192 -7.78 -10.33 5.05
N GLY A 193 -7.36 -10.53 6.30
CA GLY A 193 -6.09 -10.00 6.80
C GLY A 193 -6.09 -8.48 6.99
N LEU A 194 -7.27 -7.86 7.22
CA LEU A 194 -7.45 -6.41 7.27
C LEU A 194 -7.35 -5.83 8.68
N ALA A 195 -7.11 -6.63 9.71
CA ALA A 195 -7.12 -6.18 11.12
C ALA A 195 -6.21 -4.96 11.38
N SER A 196 -5.05 -4.90 10.72
CA SER A 196 -4.11 -3.78 10.84
C SER A 196 -4.66 -2.44 10.30
N LEU A 197 -5.69 -2.45 9.46
CA LEU A 197 -6.31 -1.24 8.91
C LEU A 197 -7.10 -0.44 9.94
N LYS A 198 -7.47 -1.04 11.07
CA LYS A 198 -8.18 -0.33 12.14
C LYS A 198 -7.30 0.65 12.92
N ILE A 199 -6.01 0.44 12.93
CA ILE A 199 -5.03 1.20 13.73
C ILE A 199 -4.07 2.02 12.88
N LYS A 200 -4.46 2.34 11.64
CA LYS A 200 -3.72 3.23 10.75
C LYS A 200 -4.07 4.71 11.06
N GLU A 201 -4.02 5.58 10.07
CA GLU A 201 -4.39 7.00 10.19
C GLU A 201 -5.84 7.19 10.67
N THR A 202 -6.71 6.28 10.24
CA THR A 202 -8.10 6.14 10.69
C THR A 202 -8.46 4.66 10.77
N ASP A 203 -9.65 4.33 11.28
CA ASP A 203 -10.26 3.02 11.06
C ASP A 203 -10.68 2.91 9.58
N ARG A 204 -9.74 2.43 8.74
CA ARG A 204 -9.91 2.32 7.29
C ARG A 204 -11.05 1.39 6.89
N ILE A 205 -11.34 0.37 7.70
CA ILE A 205 -12.46 -0.56 7.46
C ILE A 205 -13.77 0.21 7.54
N MET A 206 -13.99 0.93 8.64
CA MET A 206 -15.20 1.72 8.84
C MET A 206 -15.30 2.88 7.85
N ALA A 207 -14.19 3.57 7.55
CA ALA A 207 -14.16 4.64 6.58
C ALA A 207 -14.59 4.15 5.18
N MET A 208 -13.96 3.06 4.68
CA MET A 208 -14.33 2.49 3.38
C MET A 208 -15.80 2.07 3.34
N LYS A 209 -16.31 1.40 4.35
CA LYS A 209 -17.74 1.01 4.40
C LYS A 209 -18.67 2.22 4.31
N ARG A 210 -18.36 3.29 5.04
CA ARG A 210 -19.20 4.51 5.08
C ARG A 210 -19.17 5.23 3.74
N GLU A 211 -17.98 5.48 3.19
CA GLU A 211 -17.87 6.25 1.96
C GLU A 211 -18.36 5.45 0.74
N MET A 212 -18.12 4.15 0.69
CA MET A 212 -18.68 3.30 -0.37
C MET A 212 -20.21 3.20 -0.30
N LYS A 213 -20.79 3.23 0.92
CA LYS A 213 -22.26 3.28 1.08
C LYS A 213 -22.83 4.57 0.50
N ARG A 214 -22.15 5.72 0.63
CA ARG A 214 -22.56 6.99 0.00
C ARG A 214 -22.60 6.87 -1.53
N LEU A 215 -21.69 6.07 -2.11
CA LEU A 215 -21.66 5.77 -3.54
C LEU A 215 -22.58 4.61 -3.96
N GLY A 216 -23.42 4.10 -3.06
CA GLY A 216 -24.41 3.08 -3.34
C GLY A 216 -23.95 1.63 -3.18
N TYR A 217 -22.85 1.35 -2.46
CA TYR A 217 -22.34 -0.01 -2.23
C TYR A 217 -22.51 -0.43 -0.77
N ILE A 218 -23.01 -1.63 -0.52
CA ILE A 218 -23.13 -2.20 0.81
C ILE A 218 -22.06 -3.26 1.01
N ILE A 219 -21.02 -2.91 1.77
CA ILE A 219 -19.92 -3.81 2.11
C ILE A 219 -20.16 -4.40 3.50
N HIS A 220 -20.05 -5.71 3.62
CA HIS A 220 -20.13 -6.43 4.89
C HIS A 220 -18.75 -6.61 5.49
N ASP A 221 -18.62 -6.40 6.80
CA ASP A 221 -17.41 -6.76 7.53
C ASP A 221 -17.66 -7.93 8.48
N TYR A 222 -16.60 -8.69 8.73
CA TYR A 222 -16.60 -9.81 9.64
C TYR A 222 -15.42 -9.67 10.60
N ASN A 223 -15.75 -9.56 11.90
CA ASN A 223 -14.78 -9.50 12.99
C ASN A 223 -13.73 -8.39 12.85
N ASP A 224 -14.07 -7.28 12.20
CA ASP A 224 -13.16 -6.15 11.98
C ASP A 224 -11.84 -6.52 11.26
N CYS A 225 -11.81 -7.61 10.53
CA CYS A 225 -10.61 -8.10 9.84
C CYS A 225 -10.87 -8.64 8.42
N GLU A 226 -12.13 -8.71 8.01
CA GLU A 226 -12.52 -9.16 6.69
C GLU A 226 -13.61 -8.24 6.10
N LEU A 227 -13.53 -7.99 4.80
CA LEU A 227 -14.56 -7.27 4.04
C LEU A 227 -15.03 -8.12 2.86
N ARG A 228 -16.33 -8.14 2.66
CA ARG A 228 -16.98 -8.87 1.57
C ARG A 228 -18.03 -8.02 0.88
N TRP A 229 -18.09 -8.16 -0.44
CA TRP A 229 -19.16 -7.61 -1.27
C TRP A 229 -19.59 -8.61 -2.33
N ASP A 230 -20.88 -8.93 -2.34
CA ASP A 230 -21.50 -9.88 -3.26
C ASP A 230 -22.51 -9.21 -4.21
N GLY A 231 -22.28 -7.92 -4.52
CA GLY A 231 -23.11 -7.16 -5.45
C GLY A 231 -24.23 -6.35 -4.78
N GLU A 232 -24.32 -6.31 -3.47
CA GLU A 232 -25.38 -5.58 -2.77
C GLU A 232 -25.23 -4.06 -2.95
N ARG A 233 -26.35 -3.40 -3.26
CA ARG A 233 -26.44 -1.98 -3.56
C ARG A 233 -27.48 -1.28 -2.69
N CYS A 234 -27.31 0.02 -2.51
CA CYS A 234 -28.32 0.94 -2.00
C CYS A 234 -28.44 2.15 -2.91
N LEU A 235 -29.39 3.03 -2.64
CA LEU A 235 -29.46 4.32 -3.32
C LEU A 235 -28.22 5.15 -2.92
N PRO A 236 -27.47 5.68 -3.89
CA PRO A 236 -26.36 6.59 -3.58
C PRO A 236 -26.91 7.89 -2.97
N GLU A 237 -26.08 8.55 -2.15
CA GLU A 237 -26.38 9.89 -1.67
C GLU A 237 -26.25 10.89 -2.83
N GLU A 238 -27.21 11.79 -2.98
CA GLU A 238 -27.14 12.90 -3.93
C GLU A 238 -26.08 13.89 -3.44
N ASP A 239 -25.19 14.33 -4.33
CA ASP A 239 -24.07 15.24 -4.01
C ASP A 239 -23.18 14.76 -2.85
N ALA A 240 -22.88 13.46 -2.82
CA ALA A 240 -22.06 12.85 -1.79
C ALA A 240 -20.67 13.51 -1.68
N VAL A 241 -20.35 14.09 -0.52
CA VAL A 241 -19.01 14.57 -0.21
C VAL A 241 -18.24 13.43 0.46
N ILE A 242 -17.23 12.91 -0.22
CA ILE A 242 -16.36 11.84 0.28
C ILE A 242 -15.42 12.40 1.35
N ARG A 243 -15.49 11.84 2.54
CA ARG A 243 -14.61 12.21 3.65
C ARG A 243 -13.32 11.42 3.62
N THR A 244 -12.21 12.12 3.83
CA THR A 244 -10.88 11.48 3.80
C THR A 244 -10.40 10.99 5.17
N TYR A 245 -11.00 11.46 6.27
CA TYR A 245 -10.65 11.07 7.65
C TYR A 245 -9.14 11.28 7.96
N ASP A 246 -8.55 12.36 7.44
CA ASP A 246 -7.11 12.64 7.52
C ASP A 246 -6.22 11.53 6.94
N ASP A 247 -6.78 10.67 6.08
CA ASP A 247 -6.09 9.54 5.47
C ASP A 247 -5.95 9.74 3.96
N HIS A 248 -4.70 9.88 3.52
CA HIS A 248 -4.34 10.07 2.11
C HIS A 248 -4.82 8.93 1.20
N ARG A 249 -4.87 7.68 1.70
CA ARG A 249 -5.31 6.53 0.91
C ARG A 249 -6.81 6.56 0.64
N MET A 250 -7.61 7.16 1.53
CA MET A 250 -9.03 7.38 1.27
C MET A 250 -9.22 8.28 0.05
N ALA A 251 -8.55 9.42 0.01
CA ALA A 251 -8.60 10.33 -1.12
C ALA A 251 -8.14 9.64 -2.42
N MET A 252 -6.94 9.04 -2.38
CA MET A 252 -6.28 8.50 -3.57
C MET A 252 -6.94 7.24 -4.15
N SER A 253 -7.55 6.39 -3.31
CA SER A 253 -8.24 5.19 -3.80
C SER A 253 -9.66 5.48 -4.31
N ILE A 254 -10.31 6.55 -3.81
CA ILE A 254 -11.69 6.85 -4.20
C ILE A 254 -11.74 7.78 -5.41
N ALA A 255 -10.81 8.74 -5.53
CA ALA A 255 -10.78 9.68 -6.66
C ALA A 255 -10.88 9.01 -8.04
N PRO A 256 -10.16 7.91 -8.35
CA PRO A 256 -10.27 7.26 -9.64
C PRO A 256 -11.65 6.65 -9.93
N MET A 257 -12.49 6.43 -8.92
CA MET A 257 -13.86 5.95 -9.14
C MET A 257 -14.71 6.93 -9.93
N SER A 258 -14.29 8.21 -10.02
CA SER A 258 -14.95 9.20 -10.88
C SER A 258 -15.00 8.79 -12.37
N ILE A 259 -14.12 7.91 -12.82
CA ILE A 259 -14.13 7.34 -14.18
C ILE A 259 -15.46 6.60 -14.45
N VAL A 260 -16.04 5.99 -13.42
CA VAL A 260 -17.27 5.17 -13.55
C VAL A 260 -18.49 5.89 -12.98
N HIS A 261 -18.31 6.65 -11.89
CA HIS A 261 -19.41 7.33 -11.20
C HIS A 261 -19.71 8.73 -11.72
N GLY A 262 -18.83 9.32 -12.52
CA GLY A 262 -18.86 10.76 -12.82
C GLY A 262 -18.25 11.60 -11.71
N PRO A 263 -18.54 12.92 -11.66
CA PRO A 263 -17.90 13.83 -10.71
C PRO A 263 -18.06 13.39 -9.26
N LEU A 264 -16.98 13.47 -8.49
CA LEU A 264 -16.95 13.19 -7.04
C LEU A 264 -16.41 14.43 -6.31
N ILE A 265 -17.00 14.74 -5.17
CA ILE A 265 -16.49 15.77 -4.27
C ILE A 265 -15.69 15.09 -3.16
N ILE A 266 -14.45 15.52 -2.97
CA ILE A 266 -13.54 14.96 -1.94
C ILE A 266 -13.18 16.05 -0.95
N ASP A 267 -13.51 15.82 0.32
CA ASP A 267 -13.15 16.69 1.44
C ASP A 267 -11.67 16.55 1.79
N SER A 268 -11.06 17.65 2.23
CA SER A 268 -9.67 17.70 2.71
C SER A 268 -8.67 17.05 1.74
N PRO A 269 -8.63 17.51 0.47
CA PRO A 269 -7.81 16.87 -0.57
C PRO A 269 -6.29 16.97 -0.32
N GLU A 270 -5.84 17.86 0.56
CA GLU A 270 -4.43 18.07 0.94
C GLU A 270 -3.80 16.89 1.68
N VAL A 271 -4.61 15.97 2.22
CA VAL A 271 -4.12 14.76 2.92
C VAL A 271 -3.20 13.90 2.04
N VAL A 272 -3.30 13.98 0.72
CA VAL A 272 -2.43 13.25 -0.21
C VAL A 272 -0.96 13.67 -0.10
N SER A 273 -0.69 14.88 0.39
CA SER A 273 0.67 15.42 0.55
C SER A 273 1.56 14.57 1.46
N LYS A 274 0.97 13.75 2.31
CA LYS A 274 1.67 12.83 3.22
C LYS A 274 2.53 11.79 2.47
N SER A 275 2.07 11.30 1.33
CA SER A 275 2.75 10.23 0.59
C SER A 275 2.84 10.46 -0.92
N TYR A 276 1.97 11.31 -1.49
CA TYR A 276 1.97 11.63 -2.91
C TYR A 276 1.64 13.12 -3.12
N PRO A 277 2.59 14.04 -2.84
CA PRO A 277 2.33 15.49 -2.89
C PRO A 277 1.80 16.01 -4.23
N HIS A 278 2.18 15.38 -5.34
CA HIS A 278 1.79 15.78 -6.69
C HIS A 278 0.56 15.04 -7.23
N TYR A 279 -0.14 14.25 -6.41
CA TYR A 279 -1.23 13.37 -6.85
C TYR A 279 -2.29 14.09 -7.71
N TRP A 280 -2.81 15.21 -7.23
CA TRP A 280 -3.83 15.98 -7.97
C TRP A 280 -3.31 16.59 -9.26
N HIS A 281 -2.08 17.07 -9.24
CA HIS A 281 -1.40 17.57 -10.45
C HIS A 281 -1.23 16.48 -11.50
N ASP A 282 -0.80 15.30 -11.08
CA ASP A 282 -0.57 14.16 -11.98
C ASP A 282 -1.90 13.62 -12.53
N LEU A 283 -2.98 13.58 -11.72
CA LEU A 283 -4.32 13.27 -12.21
C LEU A 283 -4.79 14.28 -13.26
N ALA A 284 -4.63 15.58 -13.00
CA ALA A 284 -5.00 16.61 -13.97
C ALA A 284 -4.21 16.47 -15.27
N SER A 285 -2.92 16.14 -15.18
CA SER A 285 -2.06 15.87 -16.33
C SER A 285 -2.49 14.63 -17.13
N ALA A 286 -3.13 13.67 -16.46
CA ALA A 286 -3.72 12.48 -17.08
C ALA A 286 -5.12 12.72 -17.68
N GLY A 287 -5.66 13.96 -17.58
CA GLY A 287 -6.92 14.36 -18.19
C GLY A 287 -8.13 14.39 -17.27
N PHE A 288 -7.94 14.25 -15.95
CA PHE A 288 -9.01 14.50 -15.00
C PHE A 288 -9.25 16.00 -14.86
N ASP A 289 -10.52 16.40 -14.87
CA ASP A 289 -10.92 17.77 -14.54
C ASP A 289 -11.01 17.93 -13.01
N ILE A 290 -10.14 18.76 -12.45
CA ILE A 290 -10.01 18.96 -11.01
C ILE A 290 -10.23 20.43 -10.69
N SER A 291 -11.28 20.74 -9.93
CA SER A 291 -11.62 22.09 -9.51
C SER A 291 -11.89 22.13 -8.00
N GLN A 292 -11.67 23.30 -7.40
CA GLN A 292 -12.09 23.55 -6.01
C GLN A 292 -13.57 23.98 -6.02
N VAL A 293 -14.33 23.42 -5.08
CA VAL A 293 -15.75 23.70 -4.86
C VAL A 293 -15.93 24.44 -3.54
#